data_e69ce20b4d4276269b518323fa0f458f
#
_entry.id   e69ce20b4d4276269b518323fa0f458f
#
_cell.length_a   1.000
_cell.length_b   1.000
_cell.length_c   1.000
_cell.angle_alpha   90.00
_cell.angle_beta   90.00
_cell.angle_gamma   90.00
#
_symmetry.space_group_name_H-M   'P 1'
#
loop_
_entity.id
_entity.type
_entity.pdbx_description
1 polymer ?
#
loop_
_entity_poly.entity_id
_entity_poly.type
_entity_poly.pdbx_seq_one_letter_code
_entity_poly.pdbx_strand_id
1 'polypeptide(L)'
;MNTAIVYYSQHHGNTKKLLDAIAVKNAVTLIDVTDQSDADLSSFDRIGFASGIYFSSFAKQLLAFADSHLLESKDVFYIYTHGAPVSGAPVGSFLKGIRKIAEKRHCREIGVYHCLGFDTFGPFKLVGGVAKGHPTEEEIRGAVEFYQGLQ
;
A
#
# COMPACT_ATOMS: atom_id res chain seq x y z
N MET A 1 6.07 14.94 -13.16
CA MET A 1 5.46 14.73 -11.82
C MET A 1 6.24 13.66 -11.08
N ASN A 2 6.80 14.02 -9.94
CA ASN A 2 7.59 13.07 -9.14
C ASN A 2 6.69 12.28 -8.22
N THR A 3 6.83 10.96 -8.25
CA THR A 3 6.02 10.06 -7.42
C THR A 3 6.92 9.20 -6.53
N ALA A 4 6.56 9.13 -5.24
CA ALA A 4 7.10 8.14 -4.32
C ALA A 4 6.00 7.17 -3.89
N ILE A 5 6.35 5.92 -3.65
CA ILE A 5 5.49 4.97 -2.97
C ILE A 5 6.19 4.55 -1.68
N VAL A 6 5.60 4.96 -0.57
CA VAL A 6 6.06 4.61 0.77
C VAL A 6 5.36 3.33 1.19
N TYR A 7 6.12 2.32 1.61
CA TYR A 7 5.53 1.02 1.85
C TYR A 7 6.10 0.30 3.06
N TYR A 8 5.30 -0.60 3.59
CA TYR A 8 5.71 -1.64 4.52
C TYR A 8 5.22 -2.98 3.99
N SER A 9 6.14 -3.90 3.72
CA SER A 9 5.81 -5.22 3.19
C SER A 9 6.62 -6.28 3.91
N GLN A 10 5.93 -7.08 4.70
CA GLN A 10 6.42 -8.27 5.37
C GLN A 10 5.56 -9.45 4.94
N HIS A 11 5.77 -10.65 5.47
CA HIS A 11 5.01 -11.83 5.11
C HIS A 11 4.94 -12.06 3.60
N HIS A 12 5.87 -12.82 3.05
CA HIS A 12 5.91 -13.24 1.65
C HIS A 12 6.11 -12.11 0.62
N GLY A 13 6.23 -10.84 1.05
CA GLY A 13 6.51 -9.73 0.16
C GLY A 13 5.41 -9.44 -0.88
N ASN A 14 4.14 -9.70 -0.54
CA ASN A 14 3.04 -9.57 -1.48
C ASN A 14 2.89 -8.16 -2.06
N THR A 15 2.83 -7.16 -1.20
CA THR A 15 2.74 -5.76 -1.63
C THR A 15 3.96 -5.36 -2.44
N LYS A 16 5.16 -5.75 -1.99
CA LYS A 16 6.39 -5.43 -2.70
C LYS A 16 6.43 -5.98 -4.12
N LYS A 17 5.85 -7.15 -4.38
CA LYS A 17 5.76 -7.71 -5.74
C LYS A 17 5.00 -6.78 -6.68
N LEU A 18 3.92 -6.16 -6.21
CA LEU A 18 3.16 -5.18 -6.99
C LEU A 18 4.00 -3.94 -7.27
N LEU A 19 4.70 -3.43 -6.26
CA LEU A 19 5.49 -2.21 -6.35
C LEU A 19 6.70 -2.38 -7.25
N ASP A 20 7.39 -3.52 -7.18
CA ASP A 20 8.51 -3.83 -8.04
C ASP A 20 8.08 -3.85 -9.52
N ALA A 21 6.92 -4.43 -9.81
CA ALA A 21 6.38 -4.45 -11.16
C ALA A 21 6.04 -3.04 -11.67
N ILE A 22 5.50 -2.19 -10.81
CA ILE A 22 5.25 -0.78 -11.14
C ILE A 22 6.57 -0.07 -11.45
N ALA A 23 7.59 -0.25 -10.61
CA ALA A 23 8.87 0.44 -10.73
C ALA A 23 9.68 0.01 -11.95
N VAL A 24 9.51 -1.22 -12.43
CA VAL A 24 10.16 -1.70 -13.66
C VAL A 24 9.71 -0.90 -14.88
N LYS A 25 8.45 -0.46 -14.91
CA LYS A 25 7.83 0.19 -16.07
C LYS A 25 7.66 1.70 -15.93
N ASN A 26 7.85 2.24 -14.76
CA ASN A 26 7.51 3.63 -14.47
C ASN A 26 8.59 4.29 -13.61
N ALA A 27 8.82 5.58 -13.82
CA ALA A 27 9.70 6.37 -12.97
C ALA A 27 9.00 6.63 -11.63
N VAL A 28 9.31 5.81 -10.63
CA VAL A 28 8.76 5.93 -9.27
C VAL A 28 9.85 5.61 -8.26
N THR A 29 9.87 6.32 -7.13
CA THR A 29 10.77 6.06 -6.02
C THR A 29 10.06 5.20 -5.00
N LEU A 30 10.62 4.03 -4.68
CA LEU A 30 10.09 3.15 -3.63
C LEU A 30 10.81 3.45 -2.31
N ILE A 31 10.05 3.68 -1.25
CA ILE A 31 10.58 4.00 0.08
C ILE A 31 10.06 2.96 1.07
N ASP A 32 10.95 2.08 1.53
CA ASP A 32 10.65 1.10 2.58
C ASP A 32 10.82 1.77 3.95
N VAL A 33 9.74 1.87 4.72
CA VAL A 33 9.78 2.55 6.03
C VAL A 33 10.64 1.83 7.06
N THR A 34 10.96 0.56 6.86
CA THR A 34 11.86 -0.18 7.76
C THR A 34 13.31 0.25 7.58
N ASP A 35 13.69 0.68 6.38
CA ASP A 35 15.04 1.10 6.04
C ASP A 35 15.21 2.61 6.00
N GLN A 36 14.15 3.34 5.65
CA GLN A 36 14.18 4.78 5.39
C GLN A 36 13.12 5.52 6.23
N SER A 37 13.18 5.34 7.54
CA SER A 37 12.22 5.93 8.48
C SER A 37 12.21 7.46 8.53
N ASP A 38 13.25 8.11 8.00
CA ASP A 38 13.41 9.56 7.98
C ASP A 38 13.38 10.14 6.57
N ALA A 39 12.82 9.42 5.59
CA ALA A 39 12.77 9.89 4.22
C ALA A 39 11.98 11.19 4.08
N ASP A 40 12.54 12.14 3.34
CA ASP A 40 11.90 13.43 3.05
C ASP A 40 11.00 13.30 1.82
N LEU A 41 9.74 13.67 1.96
CA LEU A 41 8.73 13.61 0.90
C LEU A 41 8.55 14.94 0.16
N SER A 42 9.30 15.99 0.49
CA SER A 42 9.06 17.35 -0.02
C SER A 42 9.21 17.47 -1.54
N SER A 43 10.10 16.69 -2.15
CA SER A 43 10.35 16.73 -3.59
C SER A 43 9.34 15.96 -4.45
N PHE A 44 8.38 15.26 -3.81
CA PHE A 44 7.39 14.46 -4.52
C PHE A 44 6.04 15.17 -4.59
N ASP A 45 5.44 15.16 -5.76
CA ASP A 45 4.12 15.73 -5.99
C ASP A 45 3.01 14.78 -5.61
N ARG A 46 3.28 13.49 -5.78
CA ARG A 46 2.33 12.40 -5.58
C ARG A 46 2.93 11.35 -4.65
N ILE A 47 2.16 10.93 -3.65
CA ILE A 47 2.62 9.96 -2.67
C ILE A 47 1.66 8.76 -2.65
N GLY A 48 2.18 7.58 -2.96
CA GLY A 48 1.48 6.32 -2.72
C GLY A 48 1.81 5.77 -1.34
N PHE A 49 0.82 5.18 -0.68
CA PHE A 49 1.03 4.39 0.53
C PHE A 49 0.62 2.96 0.25
N ALA A 50 1.52 2.02 0.52
CA ALA A 50 1.30 0.62 0.21
C ALA A 50 1.63 -0.29 1.39
N SER A 51 0.72 -1.23 1.69
CA SER A 51 0.84 -2.11 2.85
C SER A 51 0.10 -3.43 2.63
N GLY A 52 0.55 -4.49 3.32
CA GLY A 52 -0.34 -5.57 3.65
C GLY A 52 -1.36 -5.09 4.68
N ILE A 53 -2.38 -5.91 4.94
CA ILE A 53 -3.38 -5.61 5.96
C ILE A 53 -3.07 -6.39 7.23
N TYR A 54 -2.88 -5.68 8.33
CA TYR A 54 -2.55 -6.20 9.65
C TYR A 54 -3.63 -5.77 10.63
N PHE A 55 -4.36 -6.73 11.21
CA PHE A 55 -5.47 -6.44 12.12
C PHE A 55 -6.45 -5.43 11.53
N SER A 56 -6.88 -5.68 10.29
CA SER A 56 -7.84 -4.84 9.54
C SER A 56 -7.36 -3.41 9.28
N SER A 57 -6.04 -3.19 9.24
CA SER A 57 -5.46 -1.86 9.01
C SER A 57 -4.14 -1.95 8.24
N PHE A 58 -3.68 -0.83 7.76
CA PHE A 58 -2.30 -0.67 7.29
C PHE A 58 -1.33 -0.87 8.45
N ALA A 59 -0.11 -1.29 8.15
CA ALA A 59 0.93 -1.49 9.15
C ALA A 59 1.13 -0.23 10.01
N LYS A 60 1.29 -0.42 11.32
CA LYS A 60 1.51 0.68 12.27
C LYS A 60 2.72 1.54 11.90
N GLN A 61 3.78 0.90 11.42
CA GLN A 61 5.00 1.59 11.02
C GLN A 61 4.75 2.55 9.86
N LEU A 62 3.91 2.15 8.90
CA LEU A 62 3.54 2.98 7.77
C LEU A 62 2.64 4.15 8.21
N LEU A 63 1.68 3.90 9.07
CA LEU A 63 0.80 4.95 9.61
C LEU A 63 1.61 5.98 10.41
N ALA A 64 2.56 5.53 11.24
CA ALA A 64 3.43 6.42 12.00
C ALA A 64 4.30 7.28 11.08
N PHE A 65 4.87 6.69 10.03
CA PHE A 65 5.62 7.44 9.02
C PHE A 65 4.77 8.50 8.33
N ALA A 66 3.58 8.13 7.88
CA ALA A 66 2.67 9.04 7.21
C ALA A 66 2.27 10.21 8.11
N ASP A 67 1.96 9.94 9.37
CA ASP A 67 1.58 10.98 10.32
C ASP A 67 2.70 11.99 10.57
N SER A 68 3.96 11.53 10.55
CA SER A 68 5.13 12.39 10.79
C SER A 68 5.65 13.10 9.55
N HIS A 69 5.52 12.51 8.36
CA HIS A 69 6.25 12.96 7.15
C HIS A 69 5.35 13.43 6.01
N LEU A 70 4.07 13.06 5.98
CA LEU A 70 3.18 13.49 4.90
C LEU A 70 2.96 14.99 4.97
N LEU A 71 3.27 15.68 3.89
CA LEU A 71 3.09 17.12 3.76
C LEU A 71 1.67 17.45 3.27
N GLU A 72 1.29 18.70 3.43
CA GLU A 72 -0.04 19.19 3.04
C GLU A 72 -0.23 19.22 1.51
N SER A 73 -1.48 19.06 1.11
CA SER A 73 -1.95 19.30 -0.27
C SER A 73 -1.29 18.43 -1.33
N LYS A 74 -0.82 17.24 -0.96
CA LYS A 74 -0.29 16.26 -1.92
C LYS A 74 -1.42 15.42 -2.53
N ASP A 75 -1.19 14.91 -3.73
CA ASP A 75 -2.00 13.85 -4.29
C ASP A 75 -1.57 12.52 -3.66
N VAL A 76 -2.54 11.75 -3.17
CA VAL A 76 -2.25 10.47 -2.51
C VAL A 76 -3.04 9.33 -3.15
N PHE A 77 -2.46 8.13 -3.15
CA PHE A 77 -3.13 6.91 -3.58
C PHE A 77 -2.71 5.74 -2.68
N TYR A 78 -3.50 4.69 -2.70
CA TYR A 78 -3.28 3.55 -1.81
C TYR A 78 -3.23 2.24 -2.58
N ILE A 79 -2.31 1.37 -2.16
CA ILE A 79 -2.19 0.00 -2.67
C ILE A 79 -2.11 -0.93 -1.48
N TYR A 80 -2.94 -1.98 -1.45
CA TYR A 80 -2.83 -2.96 -0.38
C TYR A 80 -3.15 -4.38 -0.83
N THR A 81 -2.60 -5.33 -0.09
CA THR A 81 -2.86 -6.75 -0.27
C THR A 81 -3.50 -7.31 0.99
N HIS A 82 -4.41 -8.27 0.83
CA HIS A 82 -5.08 -8.92 1.95
C HIS A 82 -5.22 -10.43 1.71
N GLY A 83 -5.19 -11.21 2.80
CA GLY A 83 -5.11 -12.66 2.72
C GLY A 83 -6.43 -13.36 2.45
N ALA A 84 -7.54 -12.77 2.84
CA ALA A 84 -8.85 -13.38 2.65
C ALA A 84 -9.85 -12.33 2.18
N PRO A 85 -10.84 -12.77 1.34
CA PRO A 85 -12.01 -11.92 1.13
C PRO A 85 -12.70 -11.75 2.47
N VAL A 86 -12.77 -10.52 2.95
CA VAL A 86 -13.40 -10.25 4.24
C VAL A 86 -14.90 -10.17 4.02
N SER A 87 -15.59 -11.29 4.23
CA SER A 87 -17.04 -11.28 4.22
C SER A 87 -17.53 -10.40 5.38
N GLY A 88 -18.23 -9.32 5.06
CA GLY A 88 -18.89 -8.47 6.02
C GLY A 88 -18.15 -7.21 6.47
N ALA A 89 -16.86 -7.05 6.17
CA ALA A 89 -16.18 -5.78 6.40
C ALA A 89 -16.12 -4.95 5.11
N PRO A 90 -16.55 -3.68 5.13
CA PRO A 90 -16.37 -2.82 3.97
C PRO A 90 -14.88 -2.70 3.65
N VAL A 91 -14.51 -2.92 2.39
CA VAL A 91 -13.11 -2.83 1.93
C VAL A 91 -12.49 -1.48 2.32
N GLY A 92 -13.27 -0.41 2.31
CA GLY A 92 -12.84 0.91 2.74
C GLY A 92 -12.42 1.01 4.22
N SER A 93 -12.80 0.06 5.07
CA SER A 93 -12.42 0.09 6.49
C SER A 93 -10.93 -0.10 6.72
N PHE A 94 -10.22 -0.79 5.82
CA PHE A 94 -8.77 -0.97 5.91
C PHE A 94 -8.01 0.33 5.71
N LEU A 95 -8.60 1.29 5.03
CA LEU A 95 -7.99 2.59 4.72
C LEU A 95 -8.29 3.67 5.76
N LYS A 96 -9.09 3.36 6.78
CA LYS A 96 -9.56 4.36 7.74
C LYS A 96 -8.41 5.16 8.39
N GLY A 97 -7.37 4.48 8.83
CA GLY A 97 -6.23 5.13 9.49
C GLY A 97 -5.44 6.05 8.56
N ILE A 98 -5.09 5.55 7.38
CA ILE A 98 -4.31 6.33 6.42
C ILE A 98 -5.12 7.49 5.82
N ARG A 99 -6.42 7.29 5.58
CA ARG A 99 -7.30 8.36 5.10
C ARG A 99 -7.44 9.48 6.09
N LYS A 100 -7.55 9.16 7.39
CA LYS A 100 -7.61 10.17 8.45
C LYS A 100 -6.36 11.07 8.45
N ILE A 101 -5.19 10.48 8.27
CA ILE A 101 -3.94 11.23 8.19
C ILE A 101 -3.93 12.13 6.96
N ALA A 102 -4.31 11.61 5.82
CA ALA A 102 -4.36 12.37 4.56
C ALA A 102 -5.37 13.53 4.63
N GLU A 103 -6.53 13.32 5.23
CA GLU A 103 -7.55 14.35 5.44
C GLU A 103 -7.02 15.50 6.32
N LYS A 104 -6.30 15.19 7.39
CA LYS A 104 -5.67 16.20 8.25
C LYS A 104 -4.67 17.07 7.50
N ARG A 105 -4.08 16.56 6.44
CA ARG A 105 -3.09 17.25 5.60
C ARG A 105 -3.70 17.81 4.33
N HIS A 106 -5.02 17.82 4.22
CA HIS A 106 -5.74 18.33 3.04
C HIS A 106 -5.26 17.71 1.72
N CYS A 107 -4.84 16.44 1.77
CA CYS A 107 -4.40 15.69 0.60
C CYS A 107 -5.58 15.22 -0.23
N ARG A 108 -5.37 15.12 -1.54
CA ARG A 108 -6.39 14.64 -2.48
C ARG A 108 -6.15 13.16 -2.78
N GLU A 109 -7.13 12.32 -2.47
CA GLU A 109 -7.09 10.90 -2.84
C GLU A 109 -7.38 10.74 -4.34
N ILE A 110 -6.47 10.12 -5.08
CA ILE A 110 -6.58 9.95 -6.53
C ILE A 110 -6.81 8.50 -6.97
N GLY A 111 -6.75 7.54 -6.09
CA GLY A 111 -7.07 6.15 -6.43
C GLY A 111 -6.72 5.15 -5.34
N VAL A 112 -7.29 3.95 -5.49
CA VAL A 112 -7.04 2.80 -4.61
C VAL A 112 -6.95 1.54 -5.47
N TYR A 113 -5.94 0.73 -5.23
CA TYR A 113 -5.81 -0.60 -5.79
C TYR A 113 -5.61 -1.62 -4.68
N HIS A 114 -6.27 -2.77 -4.78
CA HIS A 114 -6.04 -3.87 -3.85
C HIS A 114 -6.21 -5.23 -4.53
N CYS A 115 -5.55 -6.23 -3.98
CA CYS A 115 -5.70 -7.61 -4.43
C CYS A 115 -5.39 -8.59 -3.30
N LEU A 116 -5.58 -9.87 -3.56
CA LEU A 116 -5.21 -10.92 -2.62
C LEU A 116 -3.68 -11.07 -2.55
N GLY A 117 -3.19 -11.50 -1.40
CA GLY A 117 -1.80 -11.89 -1.17
C GLY A 117 -1.72 -13.10 -0.27
N PHE A 118 -0.74 -13.98 -0.49
CA PHE A 118 -0.55 -15.15 0.35
C PHE A 118 -0.30 -14.73 1.81
N ASP A 119 -1.10 -15.25 2.73
CA ASP A 119 -1.10 -14.82 4.13
C ASP A 119 -1.05 -16.04 5.09
N THR A 120 -0.06 -16.02 5.97
CA THR A 120 0.09 -16.99 7.07
C THR A 120 0.02 -16.31 8.44
N PHE A 121 -0.43 -15.07 8.50
CA PHE A 121 -0.48 -14.28 9.72
C PHE A 121 -1.59 -14.75 10.67
N GLY A 122 -1.29 -14.80 11.96
CA GLY A 122 -2.26 -15.18 12.99
C GLY A 122 -2.88 -16.56 12.77
N PRO A 123 -4.22 -16.69 12.83
CA PRO A 123 -4.90 -17.98 12.68
C PRO A 123 -4.71 -18.63 11.32
N PHE A 124 -4.35 -17.89 10.28
CA PHE A 124 -4.11 -18.46 8.94
C PHE A 124 -2.92 -19.41 8.92
N LYS A 125 -1.96 -19.23 9.81
CA LYS A 125 -0.81 -20.10 9.94
C LYS A 125 -1.23 -21.55 10.29
N LEU A 126 -2.30 -21.71 11.07
CA LEU A 126 -2.79 -23.03 11.51
C LEU A 126 -3.33 -23.86 10.36
N VAL A 127 -3.78 -23.24 9.27
CA VAL A 127 -4.32 -23.92 8.09
C VAL A 127 -3.35 -23.87 6.89
N GLY A 128 -2.08 -23.57 7.13
CA GLY A 128 -1.07 -23.50 6.08
C GLY A 128 -1.11 -22.21 5.23
N GLY A 129 -1.85 -21.20 5.68
CA GLY A 129 -2.00 -19.93 4.98
C GLY A 129 -3.27 -19.84 4.14
N VAL A 130 -3.55 -18.64 3.65
CA VAL A 130 -4.68 -18.34 2.76
C VAL A 130 -4.19 -17.61 1.52
N ALA A 131 -4.97 -17.67 0.44
CA ALA A 131 -4.67 -17.02 -0.83
C ALA A 131 -3.31 -17.41 -1.43
N LYS A 132 -2.92 -18.69 -1.34
CA LYS A 132 -1.71 -19.20 -2.00
C LYS A 132 -1.72 -18.86 -3.49
N GLY A 133 -0.56 -18.49 -4.02
CA GLY A 133 -0.42 -18.10 -5.42
C GLY A 133 -0.85 -16.66 -5.72
N HIS A 134 -1.29 -15.89 -4.73
CA HIS A 134 -1.58 -14.47 -4.86
C HIS A 134 -0.45 -13.61 -4.27
N PRO A 135 -0.18 -12.44 -4.85
CA PRO A 135 -0.83 -11.93 -6.05
C PRO A 135 -0.48 -12.76 -7.30
N THR A 136 -1.46 -12.93 -8.18
CA THR A 136 -1.27 -13.58 -9.49
C THR A 136 -0.61 -12.60 -10.47
N GLU A 137 -0.16 -13.12 -11.63
CA GLU A 137 0.36 -12.26 -12.70
C GLU A 137 -0.66 -11.25 -13.19
N GLU A 138 -1.94 -11.62 -13.24
CA GLU A 138 -3.03 -10.73 -13.61
C GLU A 138 -3.21 -9.60 -12.57
N GLU A 139 -3.15 -9.92 -11.29
CA GLU A 139 -3.23 -8.94 -10.21
C GLU A 139 -2.03 -7.99 -10.22
N ILE A 140 -0.84 -8.49 -10.48
CA ILE A 140 0.37 -7.68 -10.62
C ILE A 140 0.24 -6.72 -11.81
N ARG A 141 -0.23 -7.23 -12.95
CA ARG A 141 -0.49 -6.39 -14.14
C ARG A 141 -1.54 -5.32 -13.85
N GLY A 142 -2.59 -5.68 -13.12
CA GLY A 142 -3.62 -4.74 -12.69
C GLY A 142 -3.07 -3.58 -11.86
N ALA A 143 -2.10 -3.84 -10.98
CA ALA A 143 -1.42 -2.80 -10.21
C ALA A 143 -0.65 -1.83 -11.12
N VAL A 144 0.04 -2.34 -12.12
CA VAL A 144 0.77 -1.52 -13.11
C VAL A 144 -0.20 -0.64 -13.90
N GLU A 145 -1.28 -1.23 -14.40
CA GLU A 145 -2.32 -0.50 -15.15
C GLU A 145 -2.99 0.58 -14.28
N PHE A 146 -3.29 0.23 -13.02
CA PHE A 146 -3.81 1.20 -12.06
C PHE A 146 -2.88 2.40 -11.90
N TYR A 147 -1.60 2.16 -11.67
CA TYR A 147 -0.61 3.23 -11.51
C TYR A 147 -0.52 4.12 -12.75
N GLN A 148 -0.49 3.51 -13.92
CA GLN A 148 -0.41 4.23 -15.20
C GLN A 148 -1.67 5.05 -15.49
N GLY A 149 -2.81 4.68 -14.93
CA GLY A 149 -4.07 5.39 -15.07
C GLY A 149 -4.29 6.52 -14.07
N LEU A 150 -3.40 6.71 -13.08
CA LEU A 150 -3.53 7.77 -12.10
C LEU A 150 -3.34 9.15 -12.73
N GLN A 151 -4.23 10.08 -12.39
CA GLN A 151 -4.19 11.46 -12.91
C GLN A 151 -4.08 12.50 -11.80
#